data_358403afc209b41b062c868537b3781c
#
_entry.id   358403afc209b41b062c868537b3781c
#
_cell.length_a   1.000
_cell.length_b   1.000
_cell.length_c   1.000
_cell.angle_alpha   90.00
_cell.angle_beta   90.00
_cell.angle_gamma   90.00
#
_symmetry.space_group_name_H-M   'P 1'
#
loop_
_entity.id
_entity.type
_entity.pdbx_description
1 polymer ?
#
loop_
_entity_poly.entity_id
_entity_poly.type
_entity_poly.pdbx_seq_one_letter_code
_entity_poly.pdbx_strand_id
1 'polypeptide(L)'
;MDLFNYSRRETSEVNIGASPMGGSNPIRIQSMTNTATQDTEACAAQAKQIVDAGGEYVRLTAQGIKEAENLMNINAALRQDGYMVPLVADIHFNPKVADVAAQYVEKVRINPGNYVDAARTFKHLEYTDEEYAQELQKIRDRFVPFLNICKENYTAIRIGVNHGSLSDRIMSRYGDTPEGMVESCMEFLRICVEENFTDVVISIKASNTVVMVKTVRLLAAVMEKEGMHFPLHLGVTEAGDGEDGRIKSALGIGALLSDGLGDTIRVSLSEAPEAEIPVARKLVDYIMQHQNHPYIPGVEAEDFNYLSPSRRETAAVRNIGGEHLPVVIAERMDGKFETNPQFTPDYIYAGRALPEVREQGVEYILDADVWQGEVGTYPAFNYEQLPLMGSCQADLKFLFMPYMAQTEEVIACLKHHPEVVIVSQSNHPNRLGEHRALVHQLMKEGLKNPVVFFQHYMENEAEDLQIKSAADMGALIFDGLCDGIFLFNQGSLSHAVVDATAFGILQAGRVRTSKTEFISCPGCGRTLFDLQSTIARVKAATSHLKGLKIGIMGCIVNGPGEMADADYGYVGAGRGKVSLYKKKECIEKNIPEEEAVEKLIELIKANGDYTENNL
;
A
#
# COMPACT_ATOMS: atom_id res chain seq x y z
N MET A 1 0.27 21.46 -3.19
CA MET A 1 1.08 20.48 -2.45
C MET A 1 2.53 20.70 -2.83
N ASP A 2 3.45 20.66 -1.88
CA ASP A 2 4.90 20.72 -2.13
C ASP A 2 5.44 19.30 -2.24
N LEU A 3 6.06 18.95 -3.37
CA LEU A 3 6.61 17.60 -3.62
C LEU A 3 7.93 17.33 -2.88
N PHE A 4 8.59 18.40 -2.46
CA PHE A 4 9.95 18.35 -1.93
C PHE A 4 10.00 18.57 -0.42
N ASN A 5 9.04 19.36 0.10
CA ASN A 5 8.99 19.70 1.51
C ASN A 5 7.75 19.12 2.18
N TYR A 6 7.95 18.43 3.28
CA TYR A 6 6.86 17.79 3.99
C TYR A 6 5.92 18.84 4.62
N SER A 7 4.64 18.69 4.33
CA SER A 7 3.57 19.46 4.96
C SER A 7 2.32 18.59 5.08
N ARG A 8 1.85 18.40 6.30
CA ARG A 8 0.59 17.67 6.52
C ARG A 8 -0.59 18.48 5.96
N ARG A 9 -1.45 17.82 5.16
CA ARG A 9 -2.68 18.43 4.64
C ARG A 9 -3.56 18.88 5.80
N GLU A 10 -4.03 20.11 5.75
CA GLU A 10 -5.01 20.63 6.70
C GLU A 10 -6.37 19.93 6.49
N THR A 11 -6.93 19.41 7.59
CA THR A 11 -8.22 18.73 7.59
C THR A 11 -9.10 19.28 8.71
N SER A 12 -10.41 19.08 8.57
CA SER A 12 -11.38 19.39 9.61
C SER A 12 -11.18 18.45 10.80
N GLU A 13 -11.40 18.94 12.01
CA GLU A 13 -11.49 18.06 13.17
C GLU A 13 -12.83 17.33 13.15
N VAL A 14 -12.81 16.04 13.43
CA VAL A 14 -13.97 15.16 13.56
C VAL A 14 -14.03 14.60 14.97
N ASN A 15 -15.17 14.78 15.63
CA ASN A 15 -15.39 14.27 16.97
C ASN A 15 -15.76 12.78 16.93
N ILE A 16 -14.95 11.95 17.61
CA ILE A 16 -15.17 10.49 17.69
C ILE A 16 -14.93 10.07 19.16
N GLY A 17 -15.95 10.18 19.98
CA GLY A 17 -15.85 9.88 21.39
C GLY A 17 -14.67 10.60 22.08
N ALA A 18 -13.85 9.86 22.80
CA ALA A 18 -12.68 10.38 23.51
C ALA A 18 -11.44 10.65 22.63
N SER A 19 -11.49 10.30 21.35
CA SER A 19 -10.32 10.35 20.43
C SER A 19 -10.67 11.12 19.16
N PRO A 20 -10.67 12.46 19.17
CA PRO A 20 -10.92 13.25 17.96
C PRO A 20 -9.82 13.02 16.92
N MET A 21 -10.15 13.28 15.64
CA MET A 21 -9.31 13.02 14.47
C MET A 21 -9.29 14.23 13.55
N GLY A 22 -8.22 14.38 12.77
CA GLY A 22 -8.07 15.52 11.86
C GLY A 22 -7.61 16.79 12.57
N GLY A 23 -7.56 17.90 11.87
CA GLY A 23 -7.00 19.14 12.39
C GLY A 23 -5.57 18.96 12.89
N SER A 24 -5.30 19.43 14.10
CA SER A 24 -3.99 19.30 14.76
C SER A 24 -3.81 17.98 15.53
N ASN A 25 -4.80 17.08 15.50
CA ASN A 25 -4.71 15.81 16.20
C ASN A 25 -3.62 14.90 15.59
N PRO A 26 -3.00 14.02 16.39
CA PRO A 26 -2.05 13.06 15.87
C PRO A 26 -2.72 12.07 14.90
N ILE A 27 -1.91 11.44 14.03
CA ILE A 27 -2.39 10.36 13.17
C ILE A 27 -2.79 9.19 14.06
N ARG A 28 -4.06 8.77 13.96
CA ARG A 28 -4.64 7.74 14.81
C ARG A 28 -4.42 6.34 14.24
N ILE A 29 -4.31 5.36 15.10
CA ILE A 29 -4.14 3.95 14.74
C ILE A 29 -5.38 3.15 15.06
N GLN A 30 -5.90 2.47 14.04
CA GLN A 30 -7.09 1.61 14.14
C GLN A 30 -6.73 0.16 13.85
N SER A 31 -7.35 -0.78 14.57
CA SER A 31 -7.45 -2.17 14.17
C SER A 31 -8.89 -2.66 14.19
N MET A 32 -9.11 -3.95 13.93
CA MET A 32 -10.43 -4.53 13.77
C MET A 32 -10.48 -5.93 14.39
N THR A 33 -11.53 -6.22 15.16
CA THR A 33 -11.75 -7.56 15.69
C THR A 33 -12.05 -8.58 14.59
N ASN A 34 -11.66 -9.82 14.82
CA ASN A 34 -12.04 -10.96 13.97
C ASN A 34 -12.96 -11.95 14.68
N THR A 35 -13.42 -11.62 15.89
CA THR A 35 -14.41 -12.36 16.66
C THR A 35 -15.84 -12.16 16.12
N ALA A 36 -16.72 -13.09 16.40
CA ALA A 36 -18.16 -12.95 16.08
C ALA A 36 -18.78 -11.85 16.94
N THR A 37 -19.37 -10.84 16.32
CA THR A 37 -19.89 -9.64 17.04
C THR A 37 -21.08 -9.95 17.96
N GLN A 38 -21.69 -11.13 17.86
CA GLN A 38 -22.70 -11.61 18.83
C GLN A 38 -22.09 -12.16 20.12
N ASP A 39 -20.78 -12.42 20.14
CA ASP A 39 -20.04 -12.85 21.33
C ASP A 39 -19.42 -11.63 22.03
N THR A 40 -20.15 -11.11 23.02
CA THR A 40 -19.74 -9.92 23.77
C THR A 40 -18.41 -10.10 24.48
N GLU A 41 -18.18 -11.25 25.12
CA GLU A 41 -16.97 -11.50 25.90
C GLU A 41 -15.74 -11.60 25.00
N ALA A 42 -15.83 -12.37 23.92
CA ALA A 42 -14.73 -12.50 22.97
C ALA A 42 -14.38 -11.17 22.28
N CYS A 43 -15.39 -10.39 21.88
CA CYS A 43 -15.18 -9.07 21.27
C CYS A 43 -14.57 -8.08 22.25
N ALA A 44 -15.05 -8.03 23.50
CA ALA A 44 -14.50 -7.15 24.52
C ALA A 44 -13.05 -7.52 24.87
N ALA A 45 -12.75 -8.82 24.99
CA ALA A 45 -11.40 -9.30 25.26
C ALA A 45 -10.42 -8.91 24.13
N GLN A 46 -10.80 -9.14 22.87
CA GLN A 46 -9.95 -8.79 21.73
C GLN A 46 -9.82 -7.26 21.55
N ALA A 47 -10.88 -6.50 21.80
CA ALA A 47 -10.80 -5.04 21.78
C ALA A 47 -9.80 -4.50 22.82
N LYS A 48 -9.77 -5.10 24.02
CA LYS A 48 -8.77 -4.74 25.06
C LYS A 48 -7.35 -5.05 24.60
N GLN A 49 -7.10 -6.21 23.99
CA GLN A 49 -5.79 -6.57 23.43
C GLN A 49 -5.32 -5.53 22.40
N ILE A 50 -6.22 -5.08 21.51
CA ILE A 50 -5.92 -4.04 20.52
C ILE A 50 -5.56 -2.72 21.23
N VAL A 51 -6.33 -2.31 22.25
CA VAL A 51 -6.07 -1.07 23.01
C VAL A 51 -4.77 -1.15 23.81
N ASP A 52 -4.53 -2.27 24.46
CA ASP A 52 -3.32 -2.50 25.26
C ASP A 52 -2.05 -2.50 24.39
N ALA A 53 -2.18 -2.89 23.11
CA ALA A 53 -1.11 -2.75 22.12
C ALA A 53 -0.92 -1.30 21.60
N GLY A 54 -1.83 -0.35 21.96
CA GLY A 54 -1.78 1.04 21.56
C GLY A 54 -2.78 1.46 20.48
N GLY A 55 -3.79 0.62 20.19
CA GLY A 55 -4.89 0.95 19.28
C GLY A 55 -5.79 2.06 19.82
N GLU A 56 -6.15 3.00 18.97
CA GLU A 56 -6.93 4.20 19.35
C GLU A 56 -8.38 4.13 18.86
N TYR A 57 -8.68 3.23 17.94
CA TYR A 57 -10.04 2.85 17.50
C TYR A 57 -10.11 1.35 17.32
N VAL A 58 -11.26 0.76 17.66
CA VAL A 58 -11.54 -0.65 17.44
C VAL A 58 -12.76 -0.80 16.55
N ARG A 59 -12.58 -1.45 15.39
CA ARG A 59 -13.67 -1.70 14.44
C ARG A 59 -14.22 -3.11 14.59
N LEU A 60 -15.55 -3.23 14.60
CA LEU A 60 -16.28 -4.50 14.63
C LEU A 60 -17.23 -4.59 13.43
N THR A 61 -17.43 -5.78 12.89
CA THR A 61 -18.44 -5.99 11.85
C THR A 61 -19.84 -6.03 12.46
N ALA A 62 -20.83 -5.49 11.75
CA ALA A 62 -22.23 -5.70 12.06
C ALA A 62 -22.97 -6.08 10.77
N GLN A 63 -23.26 -7.37 10.61
CA GLN A 63 -23.88 -7.92 9.40
C GLN A 63 -25.40 -7.86 9.47
N GLY A 64 -25.97 -7.84 10.67
CA GLY A 64 -27.39 -7.83 10.93
C GLY A 64 -27.78 -7.00 12.15
N ILE A 65 -29.09 -6.83 12.35
CA ILE A 65 -29.64 -6.03 13.45
C ILE A 65 -29.18 -6.55 14.82
N LYS A 66 -29.16 -7.88 15.03
CA LYS A 66 -28.73 -8.48 16.30
C LYS A 66 -27.28 -8.16 16.66
N GLU A 67 -26.41 -8.12 15.66
CA GLU A 67 -24.99 -7.72 15.86
C GLU A 67 -24.88 -6.24 16.17
N ALA A 68 -25.65 -5.39 15.47
CA ALA A 68 -25.68 -3.95 15.73
C ALA A 68 -26.23 -3.65 17.14
N GLU A 69 -27.28 -4.34 17.59
CA GLU A 69 -27.80 -4.23 18.95
C GLU A 69 -26.78 -4.71 20.00
N ASN A 70 -26.02 -5.77 19.71
CA ASN A 70 -25.01 -6.29 20.64
C ASN A 70 -23.81 -5.36 20.82
N LEU A 71 -23.58 -4.40 19.91
CA LEU A 71 -22.56 -3.37 20.09
C LEU A 71 -22.77 -2.57 21.39
N MET A 72 -24.02 -2.41 21.82
CA MET A 72 -24.34 -1.79 23.11
C MET A 72 -23.72 -2.58 24.28
N ASN A 73 -23.83 -3.91 24.27
CA ASN A 73 -23.29 -4.77 25.32
C ASN A 73 -21.76 -4.78 25.29
N ILE A 74 -21.15 -4.83 24.10
CA ILE A 74 -19.69 -4.77 23.95
C ILE A 74 -19.16 -3.44 24.47
N ASN A 75 -19.80 -2.33 24.10
CA ASN A 75 -19.44 -1.00 24.56
C ASN A 75 -19.55 -0.91 26.10
N ALA A 76 -20.67 -1.36 26.66
CA ALA A 76 -20.87 -1.38 28.11
C ALA A 76 -19.81 -2.20 28.86
N ALA A 77 -19.46 -3.38 28.37
CA ALA A 77 -18.42 -4.23 28.95
C ALA A 77 -17.05 -3.54 28.95
N LEU A 78 -16.68 -2.86 27.87
CA LEU A 78 -15.43 -2.08 27.78
C LEU A 78 -15.43 -0.91 28.77
N ARG A 79 -16.53 -0.15 28.85
CA ARG A 79 -16.64 1.01 29.77
C ARG A 79 -16.61 0.56 31.24
N GLN A 80 -17.22 -0.59 31.58
CA GLN A 80 -17.17 -1.15 32.91
C GLN A 80 -15.74 -1.46 33.36
N ASP A 81 -14.90 -1.89 32.44
CA ASP A 81 -13.50 -2.20 32.71
C ASP A 81 -12.56 -1.00 32.50
N GLY A 82 -13.10 0.21 32.28
CA GLY A 82 -12.35 1.46 32.18
C GLY A 82 -11.77 1.77 30.79
N TYR A 83 -12.09 0.98 29.78
CA TYR A 83 -11.64 1.21 28.41
C TYR A 83 -12.57 2.22 27.71
N MET A 84 -12.04 3.38 27.36
CA MET A 84 -12.79 4.49 26.72
C MET A 84 -12.58 4.56 25.20
N VAL A 85 -12.00 3.52 24.58
CA VAL A 85 -11.74 3.48 23.15
C VAL A 85 -13.03 3.63 22.34
N PRO A 86 -13.08 4.51 21.33
CA PRO A 86 -14.21 4.58 20.42
C PRO A 86 -14.36 3.30 19.59
N LEU A 87 -15.59 2.81 19.48
CA LEU A 87 -15.95 1.68 18.64
C LEU A 87 -16.40 2.17 17.25
N VAL A 88 -16.06 1.39 16.23
CA VAL A 88 -16.45 1.63 14.85
C VAL A 88 -17.25 0.45 14.32
N ALA A 89 -18.51 0.65 13.98
CA ALA A 89 -19.32 -0.38 13.33
C ALA A 89 -19.06 -0.41 11.82
N ASP A 90 -18.77 -1.59 11.29
CA ASP A 90 -18.53 -1.83 9.85
C ASP A 90 -19.77 -2.46 9.21
N ILE A 91 -20.49 -1.65 8.42
CA ILE A 91 -21.78 -2.02 7.84
C ILE A 91 -21.66 -2.26 6.34
N HIS A 92 -22.28 -3.35 5.88
CA HIS A 92 -22.41 -3.70 4.47
C HIS A 92 -23.84 -4.16 4.15
N PHE A 93 -24.31 -3.90 2.94
CA PHE A 93 -25.54 -4.39 2.31
C PHE A 93 -26.87 -3.93 2.94
N ASN A 94 -26.95 -3.68 4.23
CA ASN A 94 -28.20 -3.36 4.90
C ASN A 94 -28.13 -2.01 5.62
N PRO A 95 -28.68 -0.94 5.03
CA PRO A 95 -28.65 0.39 5.66
C PRO A 95 -29.35 0.46 7.03
N LYS A 96 -30.38 -0.37 7.30
CA LYS A 96 -31.06 -0.39 8.60
C LYS A 96 -30.14 -0.82 9.75
N VAL A 97 -29.13 -1.61 9.44
CA VAL A 97 -28.13 -2.02 10.43
C VAL A 97 -27.28 -0.81 10.84
N ALA A 98 -26.98 0.10 9.91
CA ALA A 98 -26.27 1.37 10.21
C ALA A 98 -27.10 2.27 11.13
N ASP A 99 -28.43 2.36 10.91
CA ASP A 99 -29.34 3.16 11.76
C ASP A 99 -29.31 2.67 13.22
N VAL A 100 -29.29 1.35 13.44
CA VAL A 100 -29.22 0.76 14.77
C VAL A 100 -27.82 0.95 15.38
N ALA A 101 -26.77 0.66 14.64
CA ALA A 101 -25.40 0.76 15.13
C ALA A 101 -25.04 2.18 15.55
N ALA A 102 -25.54 3.20 14.84
CA ALA A 102 -25.27 4.61 15.14
C ALA A 102 -25.71 5.04 16.54
N GLN A 103 -26.61 4.28 17.19
CA GLN A 103 -27.08 4.57 18.55
C GLN A 103 -26.12 4.02 19.62
N TYR A 104 -25.17 3.16 19.27
CA TYR A 104 -24.39 2.38 20.25
C TYR A 104 -22.88 2.51 20.08
N VAL A 105 -22.40 3.16 19.01
CA VAL A 105 -20.96 3.33 18.72
C VAL A 105 -20.64 4.79 18.38
N GLU A 106 -19.38 5.14 18.50
CA GLU A 106 -18.90 6.50 18.24
C GLU A 106 -18.68 6.79 16.76
N LYS A 107 -18.57 5.76 15.92
CA LYS A 107 -18.44 5.90 14.47
C LYS A 107 -19.06 4.72 13.71
N VAL A 108 -19.75 5.01 12.61
CA VAL A 108 -20.29 3.99 11.70
C VAL A 108 -19.59 4.11 10.35
N ARG A 109 -19.05 3.01 9.85
CA ARG A 109 -18.56 2.92 8.46
C ARG A 109 -19.64 2.35 7.57
N ILE A 110 -19.96 3.08 6.52
CA ILE A 110 -20.78 2.61 5.40
C ILE A 110 -19.91 2.44 4.15
N ASN A 111 -20.36 1.55 3.24
CA ASN A 111 -19.72 1.35 1.96
C ASN A 111 -20.63 1.85 0.83
N PRO A 112 -20.28 2.95 0.14
CA PRO A 112 -21.07 3.47 -0.99
C PRO A 112 -21.43 2.41 -2.03
N GLY A 113 -20.53 1.47 -2.30
CA GLY A 113 -20.74 0.44 -3.31
C GLY A 113 -21.84 -0.58 -3.01
N ASN A 114 -22.34 -0.63 -1.77
CA ASN A 114 -23.38 -1.57 -1.37
C ASN A 114 -24.31 -1.04 -0.26
N TYR A 115 -24.36 0.28 -0.06
CA TYR A 115 -25.23 0.89 0.94
C TYR A 115 -26.67 1.04 0.43
N VAL A 116 -26.84 1.57 -0.78
CA VAL A 116 -28.14 1.70 -1.50
C VAL A 116 -28.11 0.89 -2.78
N ASP A 117 -27.01 0.95 -3.51
CA ASP A 117 -26.80 0.16 -4.71
C ASP A 117 -26.76 -1.34 -4.37
N ALA A 118 -27.21 -2.17 -5.32
CA ALA A 118 -27.08 -3.62 -5.19
C ALA A 118 -25.60 -4.04 -5.15
N ALA A 119 -25.34 -5.19 -4.50
CA ALA A 119 -24.01 -5.78 -4.50
C ALA A 119 -23.50 -5.98 -5.93
N ARG A 120 -22.18 -5.79 -6.12
CA ARG A 120 -21.50 -5.94 -7.41
C ARG A 120 -21.79 -7.31 -8.04
N THR A 121 -22.29 -7.29 -9.28
CA THR A 121 -22.58 -8.48 -10.09
C THR A 121 -21.82 -8.51 -11.41
N PHE A 122 -20.98 -7.51 -11.67
CA PHE A 122 -20.23 -7.30 -12.93
C PHE A 122 -21.14 -7.11 -14.17
N LYS A 123 -22.35 -6.60 -13.98
CA LYS A 123 -23.26 -6.25 -15.06
C LYS A 123 -22.98 -4.85 -15.55
N HIS A 124 -23.04 -4.68 -16.87
CA HIS A 124 -23.06 -3.35 -17.46
C HIS A 124 -24.50 -2.82 -17.44
N LEU A 125 -24.67 -1.62 -16.89
CA LEU A 125 -25.96 -0.93 -16.75
C LEU A 125 -25.90 0.34 -17.59
N GLU A 126 -26.93 0.58 -18.38
CA GLU A 126 -27.06 1.80 -19.16
C GLU A 126 -28.06 2.74 -18.49
N TYR A 127 -27.63 3.97 -18.26
CA TYR A 127 -28.45 5.02 -17.67
C TYR A 127 -28.41 6.28 -18.56
N THR A 128 -29.57 6.90 -18.79
CA THR A 128 -29.62 8.31 -19.21
C THR A 128 -29.18 9.19 -18.03
N ASP A 129 -28.92 10.47 -18.29
CA ASP A 129 -28.57 11.41 -17.21
C ASP A 129 -29.72 11.60 -16.22
N GLU A 130 -30.97 11.57 -16.69
CA GLU A 130 -32.19 11.64 -15.89
C GLU A 130 -32.35 10.40 -15.00
N GLU A 131 -32.11 9.20 -15.54
CA GLU A 131 -32.16 7.94 -14.78
C GLU A 131 -31.05 7.89 -13.72
N TYR A 132 -29.85 8.36 -14.09
CA TYR A 132 -28.73 8.43 -13.13
C TYR A 132 -29.05 9.41 -11.99
N ALA A 133 -29.62 10.57 -12.29
CA ALA A 133 -30.07 11.52 -11.28
C ALA A 133 -31.14 10.93 -10.33
N GLN A 134 -32.01 10.04 -10.83
CA GLN A 134 -32.98 9.32 -9.99
C GLN A 134 -32.27 8.33 -9.03
N GLU A 135 -31.22 7.67 -9.49
CA GLU A 135 -30.41 6.81 -8.60
C GLU A 135 -29.71 7.63 -7.50
N LEU A 136 -29.18 8.81 -7.82
CA LEU A 136 -28.63 9.73 -6.81
C LEU A 136 -29.71 10.20 -5.81
N GLN A 137 -30.94 10.44 -6.28
CA GLN A 137 -32.05 10.80 -5.38
C GLN A 137 -32.39 9.63 -4.42
N LYS A 138 -32.38 8.39 -4.88
CA LYS A 138 -32.55 7.22 -3.99
C LYS A 138 -31.50 7.13 -2.92
N ILE A 139 -30.23 7.43 -3.26
CA ILE A 139 -29.14 7.49 -2.29
C ILE A 139 -29.46 8.57 -1.25
N ARG A 140 -29.82 9.76 -1.68
CA ARG A 140 -30.18 10.87 -0.79
C ARG A 140 -31.33 10.51 0.14
N ASP A 141 -32.43 9.97 -0.40
CA ASP A 141 -33.64 9.61 0.35
C ASP A 141 -33.36 8.58 1.45
N ARG A 142 -32.36 7.73 1.25
CA ARG A 142 -31.95 6.73 2.26
C ARG A 142 -30.88 7.24 3.20
N PHE A 143 -29.96 8.08 2.73
CA PHE A 143 -28.81 8.54 3.49
C PHE A 143 -29.13 9.68 4.46
N VAL A 144 -29.97 10.64 4.06
CA VAL A 144 -30.34 11.79 4.92
C VAL A 144 -30.99 11.37 6.23
N PRO A 145 -31.96 10.43 6.28
CA PRO A 145 -32.47 9.91 7.56
C PRO A 145 -31.38 9.32 8.47
N PHE A 146 -30.41 8.62 7.91
CA PHE A 146 -29.27 8.10 8.66
C PHE A 146 -28.37 9.22 9.21
N LEU A 147 -28.12 10.26 8.42
CA LEU A 147 -27.37 11.44 8.90
C LEU A 147 -28.06 12.08 10.10
N ASN A 148 -29.40 12.15 10.12
CA ASN A 148 -30.16 12.70 11.22
C ASN A 148 -30.01 11.84 12.50
N ILE A 149 -30.05 10.51 12.38
CA ILE A 149 -29.77 9.60 13.49
C ILE A 149 -28.34 9.82 14.04
N CYS A 150 -27.36 9.99 13.16
CA CYS A 150 -25.98 10.27 13.56
C CYS A 150 -25.85 11.63 14.29
N LYS A 151 -26.56 12.67 13.82
CA LYS A 151 -26.61 13.98 14.51
C LYS A 151 -27.17 13.85 15.93
N GLU A 152 -28.28 13.14 16.07
CA GLU A 152 -28.96 12.92 17.38
C GLU A 152 -28.11 12.14 18.38
N ASN A 153 -27.25 11.23 17.90
CA ASN A 153 -26.41 10.37 18.73
C ASN A 153 -24.94 10.79 18.80
N TYR A 154 -24.56 11.92 18.18
CA TYR A 154 -23.17 12.41 18.10
C TYR A 154 -22.23 11.36 17.50
N THR A 155 -22.70 10.63 16.50
CA THR A 155 -21.99 9.54 15.85
C THR A 155 -21.33 10.04 14.56
N ALA A 156 -20.02 9.89 14.46
CA ALA A 156 -19.29 10.19 13.22
C ALA A 156 -19.55 9.10 12.15
N ILE A 157 -19.33 9.47 10.89
CA ILE A 157 -19.48 8.54 9.77
C ILE A 157 -18.13 8.37 9.08
N ARG A 158 -17.80 7.14 8.70
CA ARG A 158 -16.77 6.89 7.71
C ARG A 158 -17.38 6.41 6.41
N ILE A 159 -17.21 7.19 5.35
CA ILE A 159 -17.53 6.80 3.98
C ILE A 159 -16.34 6.02 3.45
N GLY A 160 -16.50 4.70 3.33
CA GLY A 160 -15.41 3.78 3.04
C GLY A 160 -15.62 3.05 1.73
N VAL A 161 -14.95 3.50 0.66
CA VAL A 161 -14.94 2.85 -0.65
C VAL A 161 -13.83 1.81 -0.70
N ASN A 162 -14.16 0.60 -1.16
CA ASN A 162 -13.19 -0.43 -1.51
C ASN A 162 -13.27 -0.72 -3.01
N HIS A 163 -12.12 -0.82 -3.66
CA HIS A 163 -12.03 -1.16 -5.09
C HIS A 163 -12.81 -2.44 -5.42
N GLY A 164 -12.65 -3.48 -4.60
CA GLY A 164 -13.31 -4.77 -4.79
C GLY A 164 -14.84 -4.77 -4.68
N SER A 165 -15.45 -3.70 -4.15
CA SER A 165 -16.90 -3.62 -3.90
C SER A 165 -17.57 -2.37 -4.52
N LEU A 166 -16.99 -1.79 -5.56
CA LEU A 166 -17.67 -0.74 -6.34
C LEU A 166 -19.00 -1.26 -6.92
N SER A 167 -20.04 -0.42 -6.94
CA SER A 167 -21.33 -0.78 -7.53
C SER A 167 -21.26 -0.90 -9.05
N ASP A 168 -22.13 -1.74 -9.63
CA ASP A 168 -22.25 -1.87 -11.10
C ASP A 168 -22.66 -0.54 -11.73
N ARG A 169 -23.42 0.33 -11.03
CA ARG A 169 -23.79 1.67 -11.47
C ARG A 169 -22.57 2.57 -11.71
N ILE A 170 -21.68 2.65 -10.72
CA ILE A 170 -20.42 3.41 -10.81
C ILE A 170 -19.52 2.81 -11.90
N MET A 171 -19.36 1.49 -11.89
CA MET A 171 -18.54 0.77 -12.88
C MET A 171 -19.01 1.01 -14.31
N SER A 172 -20.32 1.06 -14.54
CA SER A 172 -20.89 1.25 -15.86
C SER A 172 -20.71 2.67 -16.40
N ARG A 173 -20.74 3.69 -15.52
CA ARG A 173 -20.60 5.09 -15.92
C ARG A 173 -19.16 5.59 -15.95
N TYR A 174 -18.34 5.20 -14.99
CA TYR A 174 -16.97 5.72 -14.81
C TYR A 174 -15.89 4.67 -15.07
N GLY A 175 -16.25 3.40 -15.22
CA GLY A 175 -15.33 2.29 -15.36
C GLY A 175 -14.69 1.86 -14.03
N ASP A 176 -13.80 0.87 -14.13
CA ASP A 176 -12.96 0.38 -13.02
C ASP A 176 -11.70 1.25 -12.92
N THR A 177 -11.90 2.50 -12.50
CA THR A 177 -10.91 3.58 -12.56
C THR A 177 -10.80 4.31 -11.21
N PRO A 178 -9.68 4.98 -10.94
CA PRO A 178 -9.56 5.89 -9.81
C PRO A 178 -10.67 6.95 -9.78
N GLU A 179 -11.07 7.49 -10.93
CA GLU A 179 -12.15 8.46 -11.08
C GLU A 179 -13.50 7.89 -10.62
N GLY A 180 -13.80 6.63 -10.96
CA GLY A 180 -15.01 5.94 -10.50
C GLY A 180 -15.01 5.72 -8.98
N MET A 181 -13.87 5.36 -8.39
CA MET A 181 -13.74 5.21 -6.94
C MET A 181 -13.92 6.55 -6.22
N VAL A 182 -13.36 7.63 -6.75
CA VAL A 182 -13.51 8.98 -6.21
C VAL A 182 -14.96 9.42 -6.28
N GLU A 183 -15.62 9.27 -7.43
CA GLU A 183 -17.01 9.69 -7.59
C GLU A 183 -17.97 8.90 -6.70
N SER A 184 -17.73 7.60 -6.51
CA SER A 184 -18.48 6.78 -5.53
C SER A 184 -18.45 7.38 -4.12
N CYS A 185 -17.35 8.02 -3.75
CA CYS A 185 -17.22 8.73 -2.48
C CYS A 185 -17.88 10.10 -2.52
N MET A 186 -17.61 10.88 -3.57
CA MET A 186 -18.05 12.27 -3.71
C MET A 186 -19.58 12.42 -3.75
N GLU A 187 -20.30 11.44 -4.32
CA GLU A 187 -21.77 11.43 -4.31
C GLU A 187 -22.33 11.52 -2.88
N PHE A 188 -21.74 10.81 -1.92
CA PHE A 188 -22.11 10.84 -0.51
C PHE A 188 -21.62 12.11 0.21
N LEU A 189 -20.41 12.58 -0.12
CA LEU A 189 -19.83 13.77 0.51
C LEU A 189 -20.61 15.02 0.18
N ARG A 190 -21.07 15.17 -1.06
CA ARG A 190 -21.91 16.32 -1.45
C ARG A 190 -23.20 16.36 -0.63
N ILE A 191 -23.82 15.20 -0.36
CA ILE A 191 -25.01 15.12 0.51
C ILE A 191 -24.65 15.53 1.95
N CYS A 192 -23.51 15.08 2.49
CA CYS A 192 -23.07 15.48 3.82
C CYS A 192 -22.90 17.02 3.94
N VAL A 193 -22.29 17.64 2.92
CA VAL A 193 -22.12 19.12 2.88
C VAL A 193 -23.47 19.83 2.80
N GLU A 194 -24.36 19.39 1.93
CA GLU A 194 -25.72 19.96 1.79
C GLU A 194 -26.54 19.85 3.08
N GLU A 195 -26.39 18.75 3.82
CA GLU A 195 -27.08 18.52 5.09
C GLU A 195 -26.32 19.10 6.30
N ASN A 196 -25.24 19.84 6.09
CA ASN A 196 -24.37 20.38 7.15
C ASN A 196 -23.90 19.31 8.16
N PHE A 197 -23.53 18.13 7.65
CA PHE A 197 -22.96 17.05 8.44
C PHE A 197 -21.44 17.00 8.25
N THR A 198 -20.67 17.39 9.28
CA THR A 198 -19.22 17.57 9.18
C THR A 198 -18.39 16.48 9.86
N ASP A 199 -19.01 15.65 10.71
CA ASP A 199 -18.30 14.54 11.39
C ASP A 199 -18.11 13.35 10.45
N VAL A 200 -17.36 13.58 9.35
CA VAL A 200 -17.12 12.64 8.25
C VAL A 200 -15.64 12.33 8.14
N VAL A 201 -15.32 11.05 8.08
CA VAL A 201 -14.01 10.50 7.73
C VAL A 201 -14.15 9.74 6.42
N ILE A 202 -13.12 9.72 5.59
CA ILE A 202 -13.17 9.07 4.29
C ILE A 202 -12.07 8.04 4.18
N SER A 203 -12.38 6.93 3.53
CA SER A 203 -11.34 5.98 3.12
C SER A 203 -11.60 5.47 1.71
N ILE A 204 -10.54 5.38 0.92
CA ILE A 204 -10.50 4.61 -0.32
C ILE A 204 -9.40 3.58 -0.17
N LYS A 205 -9.72 2.31 -0.38
CA LYS A 205 -8.81 1.19 -0.20
C LYS A 205 -8.83 0.26 -1.42
N ALA A 206 -7.67 -0.29 -1.71
CA ALA A 206 -7.48 -1.34 -2.71
C ALA A 206 -6.35 -2.28 -2.25
N SER A 207 -6.31 -3.49 -2.78
CA SER A 207 -5.19 -4.42 -2.63
C SER A 207 -4.04 -4.05 -3.58
N ASN A 208 -4.36 -3.43 -4.70
CA ASN A 208 -3.40 -2.84 -5.62
C ASN A 208 -2.92 -1.49 -5.06
N THR A 209 -1.67 -1.43 -4.63
CA THR A 209 -1.07 -0.24 -4.02
C THR A 209 -1.01 0.96 -4.97
N VAL A 210 -0.76 0.72 -6.26
CA VAL A 210 -0.73 1.77 -7.31
C VAL A 210 -2.10 2.42 -7.44
N VAL A 211 -3.16 1.62 -7.54
CA VAL A 211 -4.56 2.10 -7.61
C VAL A 211 -4.92 2.86 -6.34
N MET A 212 -4.56 2.33 -5.17
CA MET A 212 -4.90 2.95 -3.89
C MET A 212 -4.25 4.34 -3.75
N VAL A 213 -2.94 4.45 -4.00
CA VAL A 213 -2.21 5.73 -3.87
C VAL A 213 -2.72 6.76 -4.87
N LYS A 214 -2.85 6.37 -6.15
CA LYS A 214 -3.37 7.26 -7.20
C LYS A 214 -4.78 7.76 -6.86
N THR A 215 -5.66 6.88 -6.38
CA THR A 215 -7.03 7.23 -6.07
C THR A 215 -7.14 8.17 -4.86
N VAL A 216 -6.34 7.94 -3.81
CA VAL A 216 -6.34 8.83 -2.63
C VAL A 216 -5.79 10.21 -2.96
N ARG A 217 -4.71 10.29 -3.76
CA ARG A 217 -4.19 11.57 -4.27
C ARG A 217 -5.26 12.33 -5.06
N LEU A 218 -5.95 11.65 -5.97
CA LEU A 218 -7.03 12.22 -6.78
C LEU A 218 -8.19 12.68 -5.90
N LEU A 219 -8.61 11.88 -4.92
CA LEU A 219 -9.67 12.24 -3.97
C LEU A 219 -9.33 13.53 -3.22
N ALA A 220 -8.09 13.62 -2.69
CA ALA A 220 -7.65 14.81 -1.97
C ALA A 220 -7.72 16.07 -2.85
N ALA A 221 -7.30 15.96 -4.13
CA ALA A 221 -7.36 17.07 -5.08
C ALA A 221 -8.81 17.46 -5.46
N VAL A 222 -9.69 16.47 -5.64
CA VAL A 222 -11.12 16.73 -5.95
C VAL A 222 -11.83 17.36 -4.74
N MET A 223 -11.58 16.88 -3.54
CA MET A 223 -12.13 17.49 -2.32
C MET A 223 -11.68 18.94 -2.17
N GLU A 224 -10.38 19.21 -2.35
CA GLU A 224 -9.84 20.57 -2.28
C GLU A 224 -10.53 21.51 -3.27
N LYS A 225 -10.71 21.05 -4.51
CA LYS A 225 -11.42 21.79 -5.56
C LYS A 225 -12.87 22.11 -5.20
N GLU A 226 -13.55 21.22 -4.46
CA GLU A 226 -14.94 21.40 -4.01
C GLU A 226 -15.02 22.05 -2.61
N GLY A 227 -13.90 22.50 -2.03
CA GLY A 227 -13.84 23.14 -0.72
C GLY A 227 -14.08 22.21 0.47
N MET A 228 -13.74 20.92 0.31
CA MET A 228 -13.91 19.89 1.33
C MET A 228 -12.55 19.52 1.96
N HIS A 229 -12.50 19.53 3.28
CA HIS A 229 -11.28 19.25 4.05
C HIS A 229 -11.46 18.07 5.03
N PHE A 230 -12.23 17.06 4.64
CA PHE A 230 -12.48 15.89 5.48
C PHE A 230 -11.21 15.07 5.72
N PRO A 231 -11.03 14.51 6.96
CA PRO A 231 -9.90 13.63 7.26
C PRO A 231 -9.94 12.32 6.49
N LEU A 232 -8.75 11.78 6.24
CA LEU A 232 -8.53 10.54 5.49
C LEU A 232 -8.10 9.40 6.41
N HIS A 233 -8.72 8.23 6.24
CA HIS A 233 -8.31 6.96 6.81
C HIS A 233 -7.63 6.12 5.73
N LEU A 234 -6.35 5.81 5.92
CA LEU A 234 -5.55 5.07 4.95
C LEU A 234 -5.46 3.57 5.29
N GLY A 235 -5.33 2.76 4.27
CA GLY A 235 -5.07 1.34 4.41
C GLY A 235 -4.98 0.64 3.05
N VAL A 236 -4.09 -0.35 2.97
CA VAL A 236 -4.05 -1.32 1.88
C VAL A 236 -4.90 -2.51 2.29
N THR A 237 -5.86 -2.92 1.46
CA THR A 237 -6.66 -4.13 1.74
C THR A 237 -5.87 -5.37 1.32
N GLU A 238 -6.16 -6.49 2.00
CA GLU A 238 -5.63 -7.80 1.63
C GLU A 238 -4.10 -7.80 1.46
N ALA A 239 -3.39 -7.10 2.35
CA ALA A 239 -1.94 -6.92 2.26
C ALA A 239 -1.15 -8.22 2.52
N GLY A 240 -1.76 -9.17 3.22
CA GLY A 240 -1.13 -10.45 3.56
C GLY A 240 -0.55 -10.47 4.99
N ASP A 241 0.35 -11.40 5.21
CA ASP A 241 1.03 -11.64 6.47
C ASP A 241 2.55 -11.45 6.35
N GLY A 242 3.26 -11.50 7.47
CA GLY A 242 4.71 -11.49 7.54
C GLY A 242 5.34 -10.29 6.82
N GLU A 243 6.38 -10.56 6.07
CA GLU A 243 7.13 -9.58 5.29
C GLU A 243 6.25 -8.86 4.26
N ASP A 244 5.45 -9.62 3.49
CA ASP A 244 4.63 -9.07 2.41
C ASP A 244 3.59 -8.08 2.92
N GLY A 245 2.92 -8.39 4.03
CA GLY A 245 1.94 -7.52 4.65
C GLY A 245 2.55 -6.21 5.14
N ARG A 246 3.73 -6.28 5.74
CA ARG A 246 4.47 -5.12 6.27
C ARG A 246 4.96 -4.23 5.15
N ILE A 247 5.64 -4.79 4.15
CA ILE A 247 6.17 -4.05 3.00
C ILE A 247 5.05 -3.40 2.20
N LYS A 248 4.00 -4.16 1.86
CA LYS A 248 2.87 -3.65 1.07
C LYS A 248 2.13 -2.52 1.79
N SER A 249 1.88 -2.67 3.09
CA SER A 249 1.23 -1.63 3.91
C SER A 249 2.11 -0.40 4.07
N ALA A 250 3.39 -0.57 4.40
CA ALA A 250 4.32 0.54 4.57
C ALA A 250 4.58 1.30 3.27
N LEU A 251 4.67 0.60 2.14
CA LEU A 251 4.84 1.22 0.82
C LEU A 251 3.64 2.09 0.45
N GLY A 252 2.43 1.55 0.52
CA GLY A 252 1.22 2.27 0.09
C GLY A 252 0.79 3.36 1.07
N ILE A 253 0.71 3.05 2.36
CA ILE A 253 0.34 4.02 3.40
C ILE A 253 1.47 5.04 3.58
N GLY A 254 2.74 4.57 3.61
CA GLY A 254 3.90 5.42 3.79
C GLY A 254 4.06 6.46 2.69
N ALA A 255 3.80 6.11 1.42
CA ALA A 255 3.81 7.06 0.31
C ALA A 255 2.82 8.21 0.54
N LEU A 256 1.59 7.90 0.94
CA LEU A 256 0.56 8.91 1.19
C LEU A 256 0.87 9.76 2.43
N LEU A 257 1.32 9.12 3.52
CA LEU A 257 1.74 9.86 4.72
C LEU A 257 2.91 10.79 4.42
N SER A 258 3.87 10.36 3.60
CA SER A 258 5.01 11.20 3.17
C SER A 258 4.59 12.37 2.29
N ASP A 259 3.49 12.22 1.55
CA ASP A 259 2.82 13.31 0.82
C ASP A 259 1.99 14.23 1.76
N GLY A 260 1.97 13.97 3.05
CA GLY A 260 1.17 14.73 4.02
C GLY A 260 -0.30 14.34 4.05
N LEU A 261 -0.70 13.24 3.42
CA LEU A 261 -2.08 12.75 3.36
C LEU A 261 -2.31 11.65 4.39
N GLY A 262 -3.33 11.81 5.23
CA GLY A 262 -3.77 10.79 6.19
C GLY A 262 -3.87 11.29 7.63
N ASP A 263 -4.98 10.94 8.28
CA ASP A 263 -5.31 11.32 9.66
C ASP A 263 -5.50 10.11 10.56
N THR A 264 -5.74 8.96 9.96
CA THR A 264 -5.79 7.66 10.63
C THR A 264 -5.37 6.57 9.66
N ILE A 265 -4.77 5.51 10.18
CA ILE A 265 -4.35 4.37 9.40
C ILE A 265 -4.81 3.05 10.00
N ARG A 266 -4.95 2.04 9.13
CA ARG A 266 -4.97 0.64 9.53
C ARG A 266 -4.00 -0.15 8.64
N VAL A 267 -3.03 -0.77 9.26
CA VAL A 267 -2.25 -1.85 8.65
C VAL A 267 -3.11 -3.11 8.71
N SER A 268 -3.35 -3.77 7.57
CA SER A 268 -4.21 -4.96 7.50
C SER A 268 -3.33 -6.20 7.32
N LEU A 269 -3.08 -6.91 8.41
CA LEU A 269 -2.29 -8.15 8.40
C LEU A 269 -3.18 -9.37 8.56
N SER A 270 -2.85 -10.45 7.85
CA SER A 270 -3.47 -11.77 8.04
C SER A 270 -2.89 -12.47 9.29
N GLU A 271 -2.87 -11.74 10.40
CA GLU A 271 -2.32 -12.11 11.71
C GLU A 271 -3.33 -11.75 12.81
N ALA A 272 -2.95 -11.91 14.08
CA ALA A 272 -3.79 -11.44 15.20
C ALA A 272 -3.97 -9.91 15.12
N PRO A 273 -5.19 -9.38 15.38
CA PRO A 273 -5.48 -7.95 15.19
C PRO A 273 -4.58 -6.99 15.98
N GLU A 274 -4.15 -7.36 17.17
CA GLU A 274 -3.23 -6.57 18.00
C GLU A 274 -1.82 -6.48 17.38
N ALA A 275 -1.41 -7.43 16.53
CA ALA A 275 -0.12 -7.40 15.84
C ALA A 275 -0.03 -6.27 14.80
N GLU A 276 -1.16 -5.77 14.30
CA GLU A 276 -1.22 -4.63 13.39
C GLU A 276 -0.71 -3.32 14.04
N ILE A 277 -0.92 -3.17 15.34
CA ILE A 277 -0.72 -1.90 16.04
C ILE A 277 0.75 -1.48 16.12
N PRO A 278 1.70 -2.32 16.55
CA PRO A 278 3.12 -1.96 16.56
C PRO A 278 3.65 -1.59 15.18
N VAL A 279 3.24 -2.33 14.14
CA VAL A 279 3.62 -2.06 12.74
C VAL A 279 3.14 -0.68 12.29
N ALA A 280 1.85 -0.39 12.56
CA ALA A 280 1.25 0.90 12.23
C ALA A 280 1.94 2.06 13.00
N ARG A 281 2.25 1.87 14.29
CA ARG A 281 2.93 2.87 15.12
C ARG A 281 4.33 3.17 14.60
N LYS A 282 5.13 2.12 14.31
CA LYS A 282 6.47 2.27 13.72
C LYS A 282 6.43 3.09 12.43
N LEU A 283 5.46 2.80 11.55
CA LEU A 283 5.31 3.54 10.29
C LEU A 283 4.98 5.01 10.52
N VAL A 284 4.00 5.31 11.37
CA VAL A 284 3.60 6.70 11.68
C VAL A 284 4.77 7.45 12.32
N ASP A 285 5.39 6.87 13.34
CA ASP A 285 6.48 7.52 14.06
C ASP A 285 7.67 7.80 13.15
N TYR A 286 7.98 6.88 12.22
CA TYR A 286 9.03 7.07 11.23
C TYR A 286 8.74 8.25 10.29
N ILE A 287 7.53 8.32 9.74
CA ILE A 287 7.15 9.44 8.86
C ILE A 287 7.14 10.78 9.63
N MET A 288 6.67 10.77 10.89
CA MET A 288 6.64 12.00 11.69
C MET A 288 8.04 12.56 12.02
N GLN A 289 9.09 11.76 11.94
CA GLN A 289 10.48 12.24 12.06
C GLN A 289 10.91 13.14 10.89
N HIS A 290 10.21 13.08 9.77
CA HIS A 290 10.49 13.93 8.60
C HIS A 290 9.94 15.36 8.75
N GLN A 291 9.20 15.66 9.79
CA GLN A 291 8.71 17.01 10.07
C GLN A 291 9.87 17.97 10.44
N ASN A 292 9.66 19.25 10.18
CA ASN A 292 10.61 20.32 10.58
C ASN A 292 12.03 20.13 10.01
N HIS A 293 12.14 19.53 8.83
CA HIS A 293 13.42 19.38 8.13
C HIS A 293 13.87 20.71 7.49
N PRO A 294 15.19 20.88 7.18
CA PRO A 294 15.67 22.02 6.39
C PRO A 294 14.93 22.10 5.04
N TYR A 295 14.76 23.34 4.53
CA TYR A 295 14.07 23.55 3.26
C TYR A 295 14.85 22.99 2.08
N ILE A 296 14.18 22.26 1.20
CA ILE A 296 14.70 21.71 -0.05
C ILE A 296 14.24 22.62 -1.19
N PRO A 297 15.16 23.31 -1.91
CA PRO A 297 14.79 24.24 -2.98
C PRO A 297 14.51 23.50 -4.30
N GLY A 298 13.71 22.44 -4.27
CA GLY A 298 13.30 21.69 -5.45
C GLY A 298 12.36 22.48 -6.34
N VAL A 299 12.39 22.18 -7.64
CA VAL A 299 11.48 22.78 -8.63
C VAL A 299 10.85 21.67 -9.46
N GLU A 300 9.54 21.64 -9.47
CA GLU A 300 8.77 20.64 -10.21
C GLU A 300 9.04 20.71 -11.72
N ALA A 301 9.21 19.56 -12.36
CA ALA A 301 9.34 19.46 -13.80
C ALA A 301 7.97 19.65 -14.47
N GLU A 302 7.92 20.39 -15.57
CA GLU A 302 6.66 20.74 -16.26
C GLU A 302 5.89 19.52 -16.78
N ASP A 303 6.60 18.46 -17.17
CA ASP A 303 6.03 17.22 -17.71
C ASP A 303 5.59 16.23 -16.62
N PHE A 304 5.79 16.53 -15.34
CA PHE A 304 5.38 15.66 -14.25
C PHE A 304 3.92 15.89 -13.86
N ASN A 305 3.15 14.80 -13.72
CA ASN A 305 1.78 14.85 -13.26
C ASN A 305 1.60 14.03 -11.98
N TYR A 306 1.57 14.68 -10.84
CA TYR A 306 1.41 14.06 -9.53
C TYR A 306 0.16 13.19 -9.38
N LEU A 307 -0.96 13.56 -10.02
CA LEU A 307 -2.23 12.84 -9.93
C LEU A 307 -2.32 11.63 -10.87
N SER A 308 -1.53 11.65 -11.95
CA SER A 308 -1.45 10.55 -12.91
C SER A 308 -0.03 10.37 -13.39
N PRO A 309 0.91 9.97 -12.50
CA PRO A 309 2.29 9.79 -12.87
C PRO A 309 2.45 8.71 -13.94
N SER A 310 3.35 8.94 -14.86
CA SER A 310 3.86 7.94 -15.81
C SER A 310 5.32 7.66 -15.49
N ARG A 311 5.79 6.48 -15.88
CA ARG A 311 7.20 6.17 -15.73
C ARG A 311 8.05 7.21 -16.48
N ARG A 312 9.05 7.78 -15.80
CA ARG A 312 9.99 8.70 -16.40
C ARG A 312 10.72 8.04 -17.56
N GLU A 313 10.80 8.71 -18.70
CA GLU A 313 11.56 8.25 -19.84
C GLU A 313 13.06 8.38 -19.56
N THR A 314 13.78 7.26 -19.58
CA THR A 314 15.23 7.19 -19.36
C THR A 314 15.93 6.47 -20.51
N ALA A 315 17.23 6.69 -20.65
CA ALA A 315 18.05 5.89 -21.56
C ALA A 315 18.16 4.46 -21.06
N ALA A 316 18.23 3.50 -21.98
CA ALA A 316 18.58 2.13 -21.64
C ALA A 316 20.11 2.04 -21.55
N VAL A 317 20.64 1.81 -20.35
CA VAL A 317 22.06 1.58 -20.10
C VAL A 317 22.22 0.13 -19.65
N ARG A 318 22.62 -0.75 -20.57
CA ARG A 318 22.55 -2.21 -20.40
C ARG A 318 21.12 -2.63 -20.02
N ASN A 319 20.93 -3.21 -18.84
CA ASN A 319 19.63 -3.63 -18.30
C ASN A 319 19.02 -2.62 -17.31
N ILE A 320 19.50 -1.37 -17.27
CA ILE A 320 19.00 -0.33 -16.36
C ILE A 320 18.33 0.78 -17.18
N GLY A 321 17.18 1.25 -16.76
CA GLY A 321 16.42 2.31 -17.44
C GLY A 321 15.71 1.86 -18.71
N GLY A 322 15.21 2.78 -19.52
CA GLY A 322 14.38 2.49 -20.68
C GLY A 322 13.17 1.65 -20.32
N GLU A 323 12.92 0.60 -21.09
CA GLU A 323 11.82 -0.35 -20.85
C GLU A 323 12.20 -1.50 -19.88
N HIS A 324 13.42 -1.50 -19.34
CA HIS A 324 13.85 -2.53 -18.41
C HIS A 324 13.15 -2.40 -17.06
N LEU A 325 13.00 -3.54 -16.37
CA LEU A 325 12.49 -3.54 -14.99
C LEU A 325 13.52 -2.89 -14.06
N PRO A 326 13.08 -2.25 -12.95
CA PRO A 326 14.00 -1.69 -11.97
C PRO A 326 14.96 -2.75 -11.43
N VAL A 327 16.24 -2.41 -11.35
CA VAL A 327 17.29 -3.32 -10.88
C VAL A 327 17.41 -3.30 -9.35
N VAL A 328 17.96 -4.37 -8.79
CA VAL A 328 18.39 -4.45 -7.39
C VAL A 328 19.91 -4.46 -7.34
N ILE A 329 20.49 -3.48 -6.66
CA ILE A 329 21.91 -3.44 -6.31
C ILE A 329 22.03 -3.84 -4.85
N ALA A 330 22.89 -4.83 -4.56
CA ALA A 330 23.19 -5.29 -3.22
C ALA A 330 24.61 -4.90 -2.80
N GLU A 331 24.79 -4.57 -1.52
CA GLU A 331 26.09 -4.24 -0.95
C GLU A 331 26.78 -5.52 -0.40
N ARG A 332 28.08 -5.68 -0.67
CA ARG A 332 28.92 -6.79 -0.19
C ARG A 332 30.36 -6.35 0.10
N MET A 333 30.55 -5.13 0.61
CA MET A 333 31.88 -4.61 0.95
C MET A 333 32.52 -5.37 2.15
N ASP A 334 31.75 -6.14 2.89
CA ASP A 334 32.23 -7.02 3.96
C ASP A 334 32.90 -8.31 3.44
N GLY A 335 32.92 -8.53 2.13
CA GLY A 335 33.52 -9.68 1.47
C GLY A 335 32.69 -10.96 1.51
N LYS A 336 31.43 -10.90 1.96
CA LYS A 336 30.49 -12.04 1.97
C LYS A 336 29.56 -11.95 0.77
N PHE A 337 29.91 -12.64 -0.30
CA PHE A 337 29.23 -12.55 -1.60
C PHE A 337 28.07 -13.54 -1.79
N GLU A 338 27.67 -14.27 -0.76
CA GLU A 338 26.56 -15.22 -0.83
C GLU A 338 25.26 -14.52 -1.27
N THR A 339 24.54 -15.15 -2.21
CA THR A 339 23.24 -14.71 -2.71
C THR A 339 22.16 -15.74 -2.41
N ASN A 340 20.93 -15.28 -2.31
CA ASN A 340 19.76 -16.17 -2.25
C ASN A 340 19.29 -16.46 -3.68
N PRO A 341 19.23 -17.74 -4.11
CA PRO A 341 18.78 -18.09 -5.48
C PRO A 341 17.40 -17.54 -5.86
N GLN A 342 16.53 -17.34 -4.87
CA GLN A 342 15.20 -16.75 -5.10
C GLN A 342 15.26 -15.23 -5.33
N PHE A 343 16.23 -14.55 -4.71
CA PHE A 343 16.38 -13.09 -4.72
C PHE A 343 17.81 -12.70 -5.10
N THR A 344 18.28 -13.18 -6.25
CA THR A 344 19.61 -12.83 -6.76
C THR A 344 19.63 -11.39 -7.26
N PRO A 345 20.45 -10.50 -6.68
CA PRO A 345 20.56 -9.12 -7.14
C PRO A 345 21.13 -9.05 -8.57
N ASP A 346 20.80 -8.00 -9.30
CA ASP A 346 21.33 -7.79 -10.65
C ASP A 346 22.79 -7.33 -10.61
N TYR A 347 23.12 -6.50 -9.61
CA TYR A 347 24.45 -5.97 -9.37
C TYR A 347 24.84 -6.13 -7.91
N ILE A 348 26.12 -6.41 -7.67
CA ILE A 348 26.73 -6.38 -6.34
C ILE A 348 27.76 -5.26 -6.28
N TYR A 349 27.55 -4.30 -5.38
CA TYR A 349 28.58 -3.33 -5.03
C TYR A 349 29.60 -3.97 -4.09
N ALA A 350 30.74 -4.32 -4.65
CA ALA A 350 31.84 -5.02 -3.98
C ALA A 350 32.89 -4.05 -3.40
N GLY A 351 32.76 -2.75 -3.69
CA GLY A 351 33.73 -1.75 -3.26
C GLY A 351 35.10 -1.97 -3.89
N ARG A 352 36.04 -2.53 -3.15
CA ARG A 352 37.44 -2.61 -3.58
C ARG A 352 37.92 -4.00 -4.01
N ALA A 353 37.16 -5.05 -3.78
CA ALA A 353 37.60 -6.42 -4.06
C ALA A 353 36.48 -7.28 -4.62
N LEU A 354 36.78 -8.07 -5.65
CA LEU A 354 35.88 -9.06 -6.21
C LEU A 354 35.94 -10.38 -5.44
N PRO A 355 34.86 -11.21 -5.47
CA PRO A 355 34.93 -12.57 -4.97
C PRO A 355 35.89 -13.42 -5.82
N GLU A 356 36.47 -14.46 -5.20
CA GLU A 356 37.29 -15.46 -5.93
C GLU A 356 36.48 -16.18 -7.01
N VAL A 357 35.21 -16.48 -6.71
CA VAL A 357 34.26 -17.10 -7.64
C VAL A 357 33.05 -16.17 -7.79
N ARG A 358 32.78 -15.76 -9.02
CA ARG A 358 31.65 -14.88 -9.33
C ARG A 358 30.36 -15.68 -9.51
N GLU A 359 29.28 -15.16 -8.96
CA GLU A 359 27.92 -15.70 -9.15
C GLU A 359 27.49 -15.54 -10.60
N GLN A 360 26.90 -16.59 -11.18
CA GLN A 360 26.39 -16.54 -12.55
C GLN A 360 25.15 -15.62 -12.62
N GLY A 361 25.14 -14.72 -13.60
CA GLY A 361 24.01 -13.78 -13.80
C GLY A 361 24.07 -12.54 -12.91
N VAL A 362 25.11 -12.38 -12.10
CA VAL A 362 25.37 -11.19 -11.27
C VAL A 362 26.53 -10.40 -11.86
N GLU A 363 26.36 -9.10 -11.98
CA GLU A 363 27.43 -8.16 -12.36
C GLU A 363 27.92 -7.39 -11.14
N TYR A 364 29.16 -6.88 -11.19
CA TYR A 364 29.81 -6.30 -10.01
C TYR A 364 30.16 -4.84 -10.22
N ILE A 365 30.06 -4.05 -9.17
CA ILE A 365 30.42 -2.63 -9.15
C ILE A 365 31.64 -2.48 -8.24
N LEU A 366 32.70 -1.87 -8.75
CA LEU A 366 33.93 -1.56 -8.03
C LEU A 366 34.16 -0.06 -7.94
N ASP A 367 34.83 0.39 -6.89
CA ASP A 367 35.32 1.76 -6.81
C ASP A 367 36.21 2.08 -8.01
N ALA A 368 36.06 3.26 -8.61
CA ALA A 368 36.72 3.62 -9.86
C ALA A 368 38.24 3.60 -9.79
N ASP A 369 38.82 3.83 -8.61
CA ASP A 369 40.27 3.83 -8.38
C ASP A 369 40.90 2.42 -8.36
N VAL A 370 40.10 1.37 -8.20
CA VAL A 370 40.57 -0.02 -8.25
C VAL A 370 40.04 -0.80 -9.46
N TRP A 371 39.06 -0.27 -10.18
CA TRP A 371 38.50 -0.92 -11.36
C TRP A 371 39.52 -0.97 -12.52
N GLN A 372 39.70 -2.13 -13.13
CA GLN A 372 40.68 -2.38 -14.21
C GLN A 372 40.03 -2.87 -15.51
N GLY A 373 38.72 -2.83 -15.64
CA GLY A 373 38.00 -3.21 -16.85
C GLY A 373 37.73 -4.71 -17.00
N GLU A 374 37.66 -5.44 -15.90
CA GLU A 374 37.32 -6.86 -15.92
C GLU A 374 35.88 -7.06 -16.45
N VAL A 375 35.69 -8.09 -17.24
CA VAL A 375 34.38 -8.44 -17.81
C VAL A 375 33.34 -8.64 -16.70
N GLY A 376 32.16 -8.05 -16.85
CA GLY A 376 31.08 -8.12 -15.87
C GLY A 376 31.32 -7.26 -14.63
N THR A 377 32.22 -6.25 -14.75
CA THR A 377 32.46 -5.26 -13.71
C THR A 377 32.35 -3.84 -14.22
N TYR A 378 31.91 -2.90 -13.38
CA TYR A 378 31.69 -1.50 -13.73
C TYR A 378 32.20 -0.55 -12.65
N PRO A 379 32.73 0.61 -13.05
CA PRO A 379 33.28 1.57 -12.10
C PRO A 379 32.18 2.40 -11.43
N ALA A 380 32.37 2.66 -10.15
CA ALA A 380 31.59 3.60 -9.36
C ALA A 380 32.41 4.85 -9.05
N PHE A 381 31.84 5.99 -9.32
CA PHE A 381 32.42 7.32 -9.09
C PHE A 381 31.60 8.08 -8.06
N ASN A 382 32.22 8.93 -7.29
CA ASN A 382 31.55 10.03 -6.60
C ASN A 382 31.57 11.29 -7.45
N TYR A 383 30.76 12.27 -7.11
CA TYR A 383 30.63 13.53 -7.90
C TYR A 383 31.88 14.40 -7.90
N GLU A 384 32.87 14.17 -7.05
CA GLU A 384 34.17 14.84 -7.06
C GLU A 384 35.11 14.23 -8.10
N GLN A 385 34.82 13.03 -8.61
CA GLN A 385 35.63 12.30 -9.58
C GLN A 385 35.17 12.49 -11.03
N LEU A 386 34.45 13.56 -11.35
CA LEU A 386 33.95 13.85 -12.72
C LEU A 386 35.03 13.79 -13.81
N PRO A 387 36.25 14.38 -13.64
CA PRO A 387 37.28 14.29 -14.66
C PRO A 387 37.73 12.85 -14.95
N LEU A 388 37.80 12.02 -13.91
CA LEU A 388 38.12 10.59 -14.03
C LEU A 388 36.97 9.84 -14.74
N MET A 389 35.73 10.12 -14.37
CA MET A 389 34.55 9.52 -14.98
C MET A 389 34.47 9.87 -16.48
N GLY A 390 34.70 11.13 -16.84
CA GLY A 390 34.66 11.60 -18.23
C GLY A 390 35.73 10.96 -19.14
N SER A 391 36.87 10.58 -18.58
CA SER A 391 37.95 9.91 -19.33
C SER A 391 37.84 8.39 -19.36
N CYS A 392 37.01 7.80 -18.49
CA CYS A 392 36.82 6.35 -18.37
C CYS A 392 36.04 5.78 -19.58
N GLN A 393 36.52 4.65 -20.11
CA GLN A 393 35.95 3.98 -21.30
C GLN A 393 35.09 2.77 -20.90
N ALA A 394 34.17 2.91 -19.94
CA ALA A 394 33.20 1.89 -19.60
C ALA A 394 31.84 2.16 -20.25
N ASP A 395 31.14 1.10 -20.66
CA ASP A 395 29.80 1.18 -21.27
C ASP A 395 28.65 1.32 -20.24
N LEU A 396 28.99 1.18 -18.97
CA LEU A 396 28.14 1.49 -17.82
C LEU A 396 29.03 2.07 -16.72
N LYS A 397 28.61 3.19 -16.15
CA LYS A 397 29.29 3.88 -15.04
C LYS A 397 28.25 4.23 -14.00
N PHE A 398 28.58 4.08 -12.73
CA PHE A 398 27.72 4.50 -11.62
C PHE A 398 28.25 5.79 -11.00
N LEU A 399 27.40 6.80 -10.90
CA LEU A 399 27.74 8.09 -10.27
C LEU A 399 26.92 8.28 -8.99
N PHE A 400 27.58 8.20 -7.85
CA PHE A 400 27.00 8.46 -6.53
C PHE A 400 26.96 9.97 -6.28
N MET A 401 25.75 10.53 -6.12
CA MET A 401 25.60 11.96 -5.90
C MET A 401 24.32 12.31 -5.12
N PRO A 402 24.40 13.29 -4.20
CA PRO A 402 23.21 13.90 -3.58
C PRO A 402 22.64 15.00 -4.49
N TYR A 403 21.41 15.46 -4.17
CA TYR A 403 20.75 16.55 -4.89
C TYR A 403 21.62 17.81 -4.99
N MET A 404 22.26 18.22 -3.90
CA MET A 404 23.09 19.43 -3.86
C MET A 404 24.36 19.36 -4.73
N ALA A 405 24.74 18.19 -5.21
CA ALA A 405 25.88 18.03 -6.13
C ALA A 405 25.53 18.30 -7.60
N GLN A 406 24.30 18.59 -7.94
CA GLN A 406 23.85 18.91 -9.32
C GLN A 406 24.26 20.32 -9.75
N THR A 407 25.58 20.57 -9.84
CA THR A 407 26.14 21.81 -10.38
C THR A 407 26.04 21.87 -11.90
N GLU A 408 26.25 23.06 -12.49
CA GLU A 408 26.29 23.21 -13.95
C GLU A 408 27.34 22.30 -14.60
N GLU A 409 28.48 22.10 -13.93
CA GLU A 409 29.56 21.22 -14.39
C GLU A 409 29.11 19.75 -14.42
N VAL A 410 28.42 19.26 -13.37
CA VAL A 410 27.87 17.90 -13.32
C VAL A 410 26.82 17.71 -14.41
N ILE A 411 25.89 18.65 -14.57
CA ILE A 411 24.87 18.63 -15.62
C ILE A 411 25.51 18.60 -17.02
N ALA A 412 26.49 19.44 -17.28
CA ALA A 412 27.21 19.46 -18.54
C ALA A 412 27.93 18.14 -18.83
N CYS A 413 28.54 17.54 -17.81
CA CYS A 413 29.19 16.24 -17.93
C CYS A 413 28.17 15.15 -18.28
N LEU A 414 27.04 15.07 -17.56
CA LEU A 414 26.00 14.07 -17.80
C LEU A 414 25.37 14.16 -19.20
N LYS A 415 25.27 15.37 -19.78
CA LYS A 415 24.79 15.56 -21.16
C LYS A 415 25.65 14.84 -22.21
N HIS A 416 26.92 14.61 -21.89
CA HIS A 416 27.88 13.94 -22.79
C HIS A 416 28.08 12.44 -22.45
N HIS A 417 27.50 11.98 -21.33
CA HIS A 417 27.71 10.64 -20.81
C HIS A 417 26.37 9.92 -20.54
N PRO A 418 25.62 9.53 -21.59
CA PRO A 418 24.34 8.82 -21.42
C PRO A 418 24.49 7.42 -20.80
N GLU A 419 25.71 6.87 -20.80
CA GLU A 419 26.06 5.58 -20.19
C GLU A 419 26.16 5.64 -18.66
N VAL A 420 25.99 6.81 -18.05
CA VAL A 420 26.06 6.99 -16.60
C VAL A 420 24.69 6.71 -15.98
N VAL A 421 24.67 5.81 -15.00
CA VAL A 421 23.55 5.57 -14.09
C VAL A 421 23.82 6.35 -12.79
N ILE A 422 22.86 7.18 -12.40
CA ILE A 422 22.96 7.98 -11.18
C ILE A 422 22.49 7.14 -10.00
N VAL A 423 23.34 7.04 -8.97
CA VAL A 423 22.97 6.48 -7.66
C VAL A 423 22.66 7.66 -6.74
N SER A 424 21.38 7.96 -6.60
CA SER A 424 20.91 9.08 -5.81
C SER A 424 21.05 8.80 -4.33
N GLN A 425 21.82 9.63 -3.62
CA GLN A 425 22.05 9.54 -2.18
C GLN A 425 21.40 10.71 -1.45
N SER A 426 20.96 10.48 -0.21
CA SER A 426 20.50 11.54 0.66
C SER A 426 20.81 11.26 2.12
N ASN A 427 21.35 12.27 2.82
CA ASN A 427 21.49 12.32 4.26
C ASN A 427 20.50 13.31 4.90
N HIS A 428 19.58 13.84 4.10
CA HIS A 428 18.58 14.80 4.56
C HIS A 428 17.51 14.10 5.41
N PRO A 429 16.98 14.72 6.47
CA PRO A 429 15.88 14.14 7.24
C PRO A 429 14.67 13.74 6.37
N ASN A 430 14.33 14.55 5.38
CA ASN A 430 13.36 14.22 4.33
C ASN A 430 14.07 13.73 3.06
N ARG A 431 14.48 12.47 3.05
CA ARG A 431 15.17 11.83 1.91
C ARG A 431 14.31 11.84 0.66
N LEU A 432 13.02 11.57 0.79
CA LEU A 432 12.08 11.57 -0.33
C LEU A 432 12.11 12.91 -1.09
N GLY A 433 12.06 14.01 -0.35
CA GLY A 433 12.09 15.35 -0.95
C GLY A 433 13.37 15.61 -1.75
N GLU A 434 14.55 15.22 -1.22
CA GLU A 434 15.82 15.36 -1.96
C GLU A 434 15.92 14.45 -3.19
N HIS A 435 15.49 13.19 -3.08
CA HIS A 435 15.45 12.27 -4.22
C HIS A 435 14.52 12.78 -5.32
N ARG A 436 13.32 13.26 -4.95
CA ARG A 436 12.41 13.92 -5.90
C ARG A 436 13.06 15.14 -6.55
N ALA A 437 13.67 16.03 -5.76
CA ALA A 437 14.31 17.24 -6.27
C ALA A 437 15.43 16.91 -7.25
N LEU A 438 16.26 15.89 -6.96
CA LEU A 438 17.30 15.42 -7.86
C LEU A 438 16.72 15.00 -9.21
N VAL A 439 15.71 14.14 -9.23
CA VAL A 439 15.14 13.62 -10.48
C VAL A 439 14.40 14.71 -11.25
N HIS A 440 13.63 15.57 -10.57
CA HIS A 440 12.95 16.70 -11.21
C HIS A 440 13.94 17.68 -11.87
N GLN A 441 15.10 17.91 -11.25
CA GLN A 441 16.15 18.71 -11.88
C GLN A 441 16.70 18.03 -13.14
N LEU A 442 16.94 16.71 -13.11
CA LEU A 442 17.36 15.96 -14.31
C LEU A 442 16.31 16.07 -15.44
N MET A 443 15.03 15.96 -15.10
CA MET A 443 13.93 16.11 -16.08
C MET A 443 13.93 17.51 -16.70
N LYS A 444 14.07 18.57 -15.91
CA LYS A 444 14.15 19.96 -16.38
C LYS A 444 15.34 20.19 -17.31
N GLU A 445 16.47 19.54 -17.07
CA GLU A 445 17.66 19.61 -17.91
C GLU A 445 17.60 18.71 -19.15
N GLY A 446 16.52 17.95 -19.32
CA GLY A 446 16.34 16.98 -20.41
C GLY A 446 17.27 15.77 -20.33
N LEU A 447 17.79 15.48 -19.13
CA LEU A 447 18.70 14.35 -18.89
C LEU A 447 17.91 13.05 -18.74
N LYS A 448 18.30 12.03 -19.50
CA LYS A 448 17.67 10.70 -19.53
C LYS A 448 18.51 9.64 -18.81
N ASN A 449 19.50 10.03 -18.02
CA ASN A 449 20.27 9.09 -17.21
C ASN A 449 19.36 8.35 -16.25
N PRO A 450 19.43 7.00 -16.17
CA PRO A 450 18.66 6.22 -15.20
C PRO A 450 19.06 6.58 -13.77
N VAL A 451 18.12 6.41 -12.83
CA VAL A 451 18.34 6.71 -11.41
C VAL A 451 18.03 5.50 -10.56
N VAL A 452 19.02 5.08 -9.77
CA VAL A 452 18.90 4.07 -8.70
C VAL A 452 18.89 4.80 -7.37
N PHE A 453 17.93 4.51 -6.50
CA PHE A 453 17.83 5.15 -5.20
C PHE A 453 18.60 4.36 -4.14
N PHE A 454 19.63 5.00 -3.59
CA PHE A 454 20.41 4.48 -2.49
C PHE A 454 19.78 4.88 -1.15
N GLN A 455 19.48 3.89 -0.32
CA GLN A 455 18.90 4.09 1.00
C GLN A 455 19.76 3.41 2.06
N HIS A 456 20.22 4.19 3.02
CA HIS A 456 21.09 3.73 4.10
C HIS A 456 20.31 3.54 5.41
N TYR A 457 20.50 2.38 6.05
CA TYR A 457 19.86 1.99 7.31
C TYR A 457 20.89 1.39 8.28
N MET A 458 20.50 1.30 9.56
CA MET A 458 21.27 0.68 10.64
C MET A 458 20.35 -0.24 11.48
N GLU A 459 19.50 -1.00 10.80
CA GLU A 459 18.46 -1.79 11.47
C GLU A 459 18.95 -3.18 11.88
N ASN A 460 18.53 -3.62 13.06
CA ASN A 460 18.83 -4.95 13.61
C ASN A 460 17.63 -5.89 13.55
N GLU A 461 16.43 -5.34 13.33
CA GLU A 461 15.18 -6.08 13.19
C GLU A 461 14.69 -5.98 11.74
N ALA A 462 14.32 -7.13 11.16
CA ALA A 462 13.85 -7.21 9.77
C ALA A 462 12.60 -6.33 9.55
N GLU A 463 11.67 -6.33 10.51
CA GLU A 463 10.44 -5.53 10.46
C GLU A 463 10.75 -4.02 10.34
N ASP A 464 11.75 -3.52 11.08
CA ASP A 464 12.12 -2.12 11.03
C ASP A 464 12.70 -1.73 9.66
N LEU A 465 13.57 -2.57 9.09
CA LEU A 465 14.08 -2.37 7.73
C LEU A 465 12.95 -2.38 6.70
N GLN A 466 12.06 -3.36 6.77
CA GLN A 466 10.93 -3.53 5.85
C GLN A 466 10.02 -2.30 5.86
N ILE A 467 9.63 -1.83 7.04
CA ILE A 467 8.72 -0.69 7.19
C ILE A 467 9.38 0.60 6.69
N LYS A 468 10.60 0.90 7.15
CA LYS A 468 11.29 2.15 6.81
C LYS A 468 11.65 2.22 5.34
N SER A 469 12.26 1.16 4.80
CA SER A 469 12.68 1.15 3.39
C SER A 469 11.49 1.15 2.41
N ALA A 470 10.42 0.44 2.73
CA ALA A 470 9.20 0.48 1.92
C ALA A 470 8.54 1.87 1.96
N ALA A 471 8.50 2.53 3.11
CA ALA A 471 7.97 3.88 3.24
C ALA A 471 8.80 4.91 2.44
N ASP A 472 10.13 4.83 2.50
CA ASP A 472 11.02 5.73 1.75
C ASP A 472 10.92 5.54 0.22
N MET A 473 10.73 4.30 -0.23
CA MET A 473 10.68 3.98 -1.66
C MET A 473 9.30 4.16 -2.29
N GLY A 474 8.23 4.11 -1.48
CA GLY A 474 6.87 4.05 -1.99
C GLY A 474 6.53 5.18 -2.96
N ALA A 475 6.67 6.43 -2.54
CA ALA A 475 6.34 7.58 -3.38
C ALA A 475 7.22 7.66 -4.63
N LEU A 476 8.52 7.35 -4.54
CA LEU A 476 9.45 7.34 -5.68
C LEU A 476 9.03 6.33 -6.76
N ILE A 477 8.55 5.16 -6.34
CA ILE A 477 8.02 4.12 -7.24
C ILE A 477 6.71 4.58 -7.87
N PHE A 478 5.77 5.09 -7.06
CA PHE A 478 4.46 5.53 -7.57
C PHE A 478 4.53 6.78 -8.43
N ASP A 479 5.53 7.62 -8.24
CA ASP A 479 5.82 8.77 -9.10
C ASP A 479 6.49 8.36 -10.44
N GLY A 480 6.83 7.07 -10.60
CA GLY A 480 7.45 6.55 -11.81
C GLY A 480 8.92 6.95 -11.98
N LEU A 481 9.61 7.30 -10.90
CA LEU A 481 10.97 7.83 -10.93
C LEU A 481 12.06 6.76 -10.78
N CYS A 482 11.70 5.52 -10.45
CA CYS A 482 12.63 4.47 -9.98
C CYS A 482 13.09 3.56 -11.14
N ASP A 483 14.39 3.56 -11.44
CA ASP A 483 15.05 2.60 -12.33
C ASP A 483 15.80 1.50 -11.56
N GLY A 484 15.90 1.62 -10.24
CA GLY A 484 16.49 0.62 -9.36
C GLY A 484 16.51 1.03 -7.90
N ILE A 485 16.76 0.04 -7.07
CA ILE A 485 16.85 0.18 -5.60
C ILE A 485 18.19 -0.36 -5.11
N PHE A 486 18.81 0.37 -4.19
CA PHE A 486 20.04 0.00 -3.53
C PHE A 486 19.87 0.18 -2.02
N LEU A 487 19.50 -0.88 -1.31
CA LEU A 487 19.42 -0.87 0.15
C LEU A 487 20.78 -1.22 0.74
N PHE A 488 21.24 -0.38 1.65
CA PHE A 488 22.46 -0.58 2.42
C PHE A 488 22.14 -0.58 3.91
N ASN A 489 22.30 -1.71 4.58
CA ASN A 489 22.02 -1.83 6.00
C ASN A 489 23.31 -2.16 6.77
N GLN A 490 23.76 -1.25 7.62
CA GLN A 490 24.92 -1.46 8.50
C GLN A 490 24.56 -2.10 9.84
N GLY A 491 23.28 -2.43 10.08
CA GLY A 491 22.85 -3.21 11.23
C GLY A 491 23.18 -4.69 11.09
N SER A 492 22.72 -5.49 12.04
CA SER A 492 23.08 -6.92 12.16
C SER A 492 22.29 -7.88 11.26
N LEU A 493 21.40 -7.35 10.38
CA LEU A 493 20.62 -8.19 9.47
C LEU A 493 21.51 -8.85 8.41
N SER A 494 21.17 -10.09 8.05
CA SER A 494 21.86 -10.79 6.97
C SER A 494 21.58 -10.15 5.61
N HIS A 495 22.52 -10.28 4.68
CA HIS A 495 22.35 -9.84 3.30
C HIS A 495 21.10 -10.42 2.64
N ALA A 496 20.76 -11.68 2.93
CA ALA A 496 19.56 -12.33 2.41
C ALA A 496 18.27 -11.60 2.80
N VAL A 497 18.17 -11.07 4.02
CA VAL A 497 17.02 -10.27 4.47
C VAL A 497 16.95 -8.93 3.75
N VAL A 498 18.10 -8.26 3.57
CA VAL A 498 18.17 -6.97 2.87
C VAL A 498 17.77 -7.14 1.39
N ASP A 499 18.32 -8.15 0.72
CA ASP A 499 18.00 -8.47 -0.68
C ASP A 499 16.51 -8.81 -0.85
N ALA A 500 15.97 -9.70 0.00
CA ALA A 500 14.55 -10.06 -0.03
C ALA A 500 13.65 -8.84 0.16
N THR A 501 14.02 -7.93 1.06
CA THR A 501 13.29 -6.68 1.29
C THR A 501 13.28 -5.80 0.04
N ALA A 502 14.42 -5.64 -0.65
CA ALA A 502 14.50 -4.86 -1.88
C ALA A 502 13.59 -5.42 -2.99
N PHE A 503 13.63 -6.74 -3.22
CA PHE A 503 12.73 -7.39 -4.18
C PHE A 503 11.27 -7.29 -3.76
N GLY A 504 10.97 -7.44 -2.46
CA GLY A 504 9.63 -7.29 -1.90
C GLY A 504 9.04 -5.89 -2.13
N ILE A 505 9.84 -4.84 -1.99
CA ILE A 505 9.45 -3.44 -2.26
C ILE A 505 9.08 -3.26 -3.74
N LEU A 506 9.91 -3.72 -4.67
CA LEU A 506 9.64 -3.62 -6.10
C LEU A 506 8.37 -4.40 -6.50
N GLN A 507 8.14 -5.56 -5.90
CA GLN A 507 6.92 -6.34 -6.12
C GLN A 507 5.68 -5.67 -5.53
N ALA A 508 5.76 -5.15 -4.31
CA ALA A 508 4.66 -4.42 -3.67
C ALA A 508 4.27 -3.15 -4.45
N GLY A 509 5.24 -2.49 -5.10
CA GLY A 509 5.04 -1.37 -6.02
C GLY A 509 4.61 -1.78 -7.43
N ARG A 510 4.49 -3.08 -7.71
CA ARG A 510 4.11 -3.66 -9.01
C ARG A 510 5.00 -3.27 -10.18
N VAL A 511 6.26 -2.97 -9.92
CA VAL A 511 7.24 -2.63 -10.95
C VAL A 511 8.17 -3.79 -11.31
N ARG A 512 8.27 -4.82 -10.46
CA ARG A 512 9.02 -6.04 -10.73
C ARG A 512 8.45 -7.21 -9.94
N THR A 513 8.16 -8.34 -10.58
CA THR A 513 7.67 -9.56 -9.93
C THR A 513 8.82 -10.54 -9.69
N SER A 514 8.98 -11.00 -8.45
CA SER A 514 10.04 -11.92 -8.04
C SER A 514 9.54 -13.25 -7.48
N LYS A 515 8.31 -13.30 -6.97
CA LYS A 515 7.66 -14.49 -6.37
C LYS A 515 6.16 -14.51 -6.66
N THR A 516 5.45 -15.53 -6.18
CA THR A 516 3.97 -15.54 -6.16
C THR A 516 3.46 -14.37 -5.32
N GLU A 517 2.47 -13.63 -5.83
CA GLU A 517 1.78 -12.59 -5.06
C GLU A 517 0.56 -13.21 -4.37
N PHE A 518 0.47 -13.03 -3.04
CA PHE A 518 -0.70 -13.41 -2.28
C PHE A 518 -1.54 -12.18 -1.93
N ILE A 519 -2.84 -12.26 -2.26
CA ILE A 519 -3.83 -11.25 -1.91
C ILE A 519 -4.69 -11.89 -0.84
N SER A 520 -4.31 -11.73 0.43
CA SER A 520 -4.99 -12.40 1.54
C SER A 520 -5.57 -11.40 2.53
N CYS A 521 -6.84 -11.61 2.90
CA CYS A 521 -7.52 -10.72 3.84
C CYS A 521 -7.07 -10.99 5.29
N PRO A 522 -7.17 -9.95 6.17
CA PRO A 522 -6.78 -10.10 7.58
C PRO A 522 -7.77 -10.92 8.41
N GLY A 523 -8.94 -11.24 7.84
CA GLY A 523 -10.06 -11.79 8.60
C GLY A 523 -10.87 -10.72 9.34
N CYS A 524 -12.10 -11.08 9.65
CA CYS A 524 -13.03 -10.27 10.45
C CYS A 524 -14.15 -11.19 10.97
N GLY A 525 -15.14 -10.66 11.68
CA GLY A 525 -16.29 -11.43 12.17
C GLY A 525 -17.12 -12.14 11.10
N ARG A 526 -16.83 -11.91 9.82
CA ARG A 526 -17.45 -12.62 8.67
C ARG A 526 -16.69 -13.87 8.22
N THR A 527 -15.47 -14.08 8.71
CA THR A 527 -14.64 -15.23 8.33
C THR A 527 -15.18 -16.51 8.99
N LEU A 528 -15.37 -17.55 8.19
CA LEU A 528 -16.08 -18.77 8.61
C LEU A 528 -15.18 -20.02 8.64
N PHE A 529 -13.86 -19.85 8.52
CA PHE A 529 -12.86 -20.94 8.56
C PHE A 529 -11.53 -20.41 9.14
N ASP A 530 -10.58 -21.31 9.41
CA ASP A 530 -9.24 -20.93 9.90
C ASP A 530 -8.41 -20.34 8.75
N LEU A 531 -8.51 -19.02 8.61
CA LEU A 531 -7.87 -18.28 7.53
C LEU A 531 -6.34 -18.31 7.60
N GLN A 532 -5.75 -18.21 8.79
CA GLN A 532 -4.28 -18.18 8.94
C GLN A 532 -3.66 -19.53 8.57
N SER A 533 -4.22 -20.62 9.06
CA SER A 533 -3.78 -21.97 8.68
C SER A 533 -3.94 -22.23 7.19
N THR A 534 -5.05 -21.78 6.60
CA THR A 534 -5.29 -21.89 5.16
C THR A 534 -4.28 -21.11 4.33
N ILE A 535 -4.00 -19.86 4.71
CA ILE A 535 -2.96 -19.04 4.05
C ILE A 535 -1.61 -19.75 4.08
N ALA A 536 -1.21 -20.29 5.24
CA ALA A 536 0.05 -21.02 5.39
C ALA A 536 0.13 -22.24 4.47
N ARG A 537 -0.96 -23.03 4.37
CA ARG A 537 -1.04 -24.20 3.47
C ARG A 537 -0.97 -23.82 1.99
N VAL A 538 -1.71 -22.80 1.57
CA VAL A 538 -1.68 -22.31 0.19
C VAL A 538 -0.29 -21.79 -0.17
N LYS A 539 0.32 -20.98 0.70
CA LYS A 539 1.69 -20.47 0.50
C LYS A 539 2.71 -21.59 0.39
N ALA A 540 2.68 -22.57 1.28
CA ALA A 540 3.59 -23.72 1.24
C ALA A 540 3.52 -24.47 -0.10
N ALA A 541 2.33 -24.56 -0.70
CA ALA A 541 2.11 -25.28 -1.94
C ALA A 541 2.40 -24.47 -3.21
N THR A 542 2.42 -23.13 -3.15
CA THR A 542 2.38 -22.28 -4.35
C THR A 542 3.38 -21.12 -4.37
N SER A 543 4.20 -20.92 -3.33
CA SER A 543 5.16 -19.79 -3.26
C SER A 543 6.19 -19.77 -4.38
N HIS A 544 6.48 -20.92 -5.00
CA HIS A 544 7.41 -21.08 -6.12
C HIS A 544 6.83 -20.69 -7.48
N LEU A 545 5.52 -20.45 -7.57
CA LEU A 545 4.83 -20.13 -8.81
C LEU A 545 4.98 -18.65 -9.17
N LYS A 546 6.22 -18.25 -9.49
CA LYS A 546 6.58 -16.86 -9.79
C LYS A 546 5.67 -16.28 -10.87
N GLY A 547 5.12 -15.09 -10.59
CA GLY A 547 4.27 -14.35 -11.53
C GLY A 547 2.77 -14.58 -11.32
N LEU A 548 2.35 -15.62 -10.61
CA LEU A 548 0.95 -15.84 -10.28
C LEU A 548 0.50 -14.94 -9.12
N LYS A 549 -0.77 -14.53 -9.17
CA LYS A 549 -1.47 -13.84 -8.09
C LYS A 549 -2.57 -14.75 -7.57
N ILE A 550 -2.50 -15.08 -6.28
CA ILE A 550 -3.45 -15.99 -5.61
C ILE A 550 -4.18 -15.23 -4.53
N GLY A 551 -5.51 -15.15 -4.65
CA GLY A 551 -6.39 -14.53 -3.67
C GLY A 551 -6.87 -15.53 -2.62
N ILE A 552 -6.81 -15.16 -1.33
CA ILE A 552 -7.31 -15.96 -0.22
C ILE A 552 -8.21 -15.09 0.64
N MET A 553 -9.54 -15.28 0.50
CA MET A 553 -10.55 -14.40 1.08
C MET A 553 -11.42 -15.15 2.06
N GLY A 554 -11.59 -14.60 3.26
CA GLY A 554 -12.41 -15.17 4.33
C GLY A 554 -13.92 -15.15 4.05
N CYS A 555 -14.39 -14.28 3.15
CA CYS A 555 -15.81 -14.12 2.82
C CYS A 555 -16.06 -13.50 1.45
N ILE A 556 -17.32 -13.50 1.03
CA ILE A 556 -17.76 -12.99 -0.29
C ILE A 556 -17.89 -11.45 -0.39
N VAL A 557 -17.72 -10.69 0.69
CA VAL A 557 -18.00 -9.23 0.68
C VAL A 557 -17.07 -8.49 -0.30
N ASN A 558 -15.77 -8.69 -0.18
CA ASN A 558 -14.79 -8.13 -1.11
C ASN A 558 -14.21 -9.20 -2.05
N GLY A 559 -14.35 -10.48 -1.69
CA GLY A 559 -13.71 -11.60 -2.39
C GLY A 559 -13.87 -11.57 -3.91
N PRO A 560 -15.10 -11.52 -4.46
CA PRO A 560 -15.30 -11.51 -5.91
C PRO A 560 -14.67 -10.30 -6.63
N GLY A 561 -14.61 -9.15 -5.96
CA GLY A 561 -13.97 -7.95 -6.49
C GLY A 561 -12.44 -8.05 -6.51
N GLU A 562 -11.86 -8.53 -5.40
CA GLU A 562 -10.41 -8.74 -5.29
C GLU A 562 -9.93 -9.85 -6.26
N MET A 563 -10.77 -10.86 -6.55
CA MET A 563 -10.49 -11.88 -7.56
C MET A 563 -10.36 -11.30 -8.98
N ALA A 564 -10.83 -10.09 -9.23
CA ALA A 564 -10.62 -9.45 -10.53
C ALA A 564 -9.12 -9.17 -10.81
N ASP A 565 -8.32 -9.01 -9.78
CA ASP A 565 -6.87 -8.76 -9.85
C ASP A 565 -6.03 -10.03 -9.59
N ALA A 566 -6.65 -11.13 -9.16
CA ALA A 566 -6.00 -12.42 -8.94
C ALA A 566 -6.17 -13.35 -10.14
N ASP A 567 -5.17 -14.22 -10.37
CA ASP A 567 -5.27 -15.27 -11.38
C ASP A 567 -6.12 -16.43 -10.87
N TYR A 568 -5.94 -16.80 -9.59
CA TYR A 568 -6.69 -17.83 -8.89
C TYR A 568 -7.17 -17.35 -7.53
N GLY A 569 -8.28 -17.88 -7.06
CA GLY A 569 -8.88 -17.46 -5.82
C GLY A 569 -9.47 -18.58 -4.99
N TYR A 570 -9.30 -18.44 -3.68
CA TYR A 570 -9.87 -19.25 -2.62
C TYR A 570 -10.75 -18.33 -1.77
N VAL A 571 -12.07 -18.49 -1.83
CA VAL A 571 -13.03 -17.56 -1.21
C VAL A 571 -14.00 -18.32 -0.31
N GLY A 572 -14.09 -17.94 0.96
CA GLY A 572 -15.04 -18.50 1.91
C GLY A 572 -16.48 -18.34 1.42
N ALA A 573 -17.21 -19.47 1.33
CA ALA A 573 -18.58 -19.52 0.82
C ALA A 573 -19.61 -19.83 1.91
N GLY A 574 -19.17 -20.27 3.08
CA GLY A 574 -19.99 -20.65 4.22
C GLY A 574 -19.13 -21.34 5.28
N ARG A 575 -19.73 -21.76 6.40
CA ARG A 575 -18.99 -22.42 7.46
C ARG A 575 -18.39 -23.74 6.95
N GLY A 576 -17.07 -23.87 6.96
CA GLY A 576 -16.32 -25.01 6.46
C GLY A 576 -16.43 -25.24 4.95
N LYS A 577 -16.85 -24.22 4.18
CA LYS A 577 -17.02 -24.29 2.72
C LYS A 577 -16.32 -23.16 2.02
N VAL A 578 -15.73 -23.48 0.87
CA VAL A 578 -14.95 -22.59 0.02
C VAL A 578 -15.43 -22.67 -1.41
N SER A 579 -15.27 -21.58 -2.16
CA SER A 579 -15.42 -21.56 -3.62
C SER A 579 -14.09 -21.21 -4.26
N LEU A 580 -13.75 -21.87 -5.37
CA LEU A 580 -12.55 -21.61 -6.16
C LEU A 580 -12.87 -20.77 -7.38
N TYR A 581 -11.99 -19.82 -7.66
CA TYR A 581 -12.10 -18.88 -8.75
C TYR A 581 -10.88 -18.96 -9.69
N LYS A 582 -11.14 -18.72 -10.97
CA LYS A 582 -10.14 -18.33 -11.95
C LYS A 582 -10.49 -16.94 -12.46
N LYS A 583 -9.68 -15.95 -12.08
CA LYS A 583 -10.01 -14.52 -12.28
C LYS A 583 -11.40 -14.20 -11.71
N LYS A 584 -12.32 -13.69 -12.53
CA LYS A 584 -13.68 -13.30 -12.11
C LYS A 584 -14.67 -14.47 -12.10
N GLU A 585 -14.30 -15.64 -12.63
CA GLU A 585 -15.20 -16.78 -12.80
C GLU A 585 -15.09 -17.74 -11.62
N CYS A 586 -16.24 -18.06 -11.01
CA CYS A 586 -16.33 -19.09 -10.00
C CYS A 586 -16.38 -20.46 -10.66
N ILE A 587 -15.30 -21.23 -10.53
CA ILE A 587 -15.14 -22.54 -11.19
C ILE A 587 -15.82 -23.65 -10.40
N GLU A 588 -15.63 -23.67 -9.07
CA GLU A 588 -16.23 -24.68 -8.21
C GLU A 588 -16.75 -24.06 -6.92
N LYS A 589 -17.97 -24.45 -6.49
CA LYS A 589 -18.66 -23.87 -5.31
C LYS A 589 -18.80 -24.90 -4.20
N ASN A 590 -18.81 -24.40 -2.96
CA ASN A 590 -19.13 -25.15 -1.76
C ASN A 590 -18.25 -26.39 -1.52
N ILE A 591 -16.97 -26.30 -1.86
CA ILE A 591 -15.96 -27.32 -1.62
C ILE A 591 -15.73 -27.41 -0.10
N PRO A 592 -15.60 -28.60 0.51
CA PRO A 592 -15.14 -28.73 1.88
C PRO A 592 -13.75 -28.08 2.06
N GLU A 593 -13.56 -27.35 3.14
CA GLU A 593 -12.30 -26.62 3.42
C GLU A 593 -11.07 -27.54 3.38
N GLU A 594 -11.22 -28.78 3.87
CA GLU A 594 -10.16 -29.80 3.91
C GLU A 594 -9.64 -30.21 2.52
N GLU A 595 -10.49 -30.15 1.47
CA GLU A 595 -10.13 -30.52 0.09
C GLU A 595 -9.73 -29.30 -0.77
N ALA A 596 -10.05 -28.08 -0.31
CA ALA A 596 -10.02 -26.90 -1.16
C ALA A 596 -8.60 -26.48 -1.62
N VAL A 597 -7.57 -26.71 -0.81
CA VAL A 597 -6.17 -26.39 -1.17
C VAL A 597 -5.69 -27.34 -2.27
N GLU A 598 -5.96 -28.63 -2.17
CA GLU A 598 -5.61 -29.64 -3.18
C GLU A 598 -6.31 -29.33 -4.50
N LYS A 599 -7.60 -29.02 -4.46
CA LYS A 599 -8.38 -28.62 -5.64
C LYS A 599 -7.92 -27.32 -6.27
N LEU A 600 -7.42 -26.36 -5.47
CA LEU A 600 -6.78 -25.15 -6.02
C LEU A 600 -5.53 -25.50 -6.81
N ILE A 601 -4.69 -26.39 -6.30
CA ILE A 601 -3.49 -26.87 -6.99
C ILE A 601 -3.86 -27.59 -8.29
N GLU A 602 -4.88 -28.47 -8.25
CA GLU A 602 -5.40 -29.15 -9.45
C GLU A 602 -5.89 -28.14 -10.49
N LEU A 603 -6.60 -27.09 -10.07
CA LEU A 603 -7.08 -26.03 -10.95
C LEU A 603 -5.91 -25.29 -11.61
N ILE A 604 -4.86 -24.95 -10.86
CA ILE A 604 -3.64 -24.31 -11.39
C ILE A 604 -2.94 -25.24 -12.41
N LYS A 605 -2.80 -26.53 -12.09
CA LYS A 605 -2.22 -27.56 -12.98
C LYS A 605 -3.03 -27.72 -14.26
N ALA A 606 -4.35 -27.80 -14.17
CA ALA A 606 -5.24 -27.96 -15.30
C ALA A 606 -5.17 -26.79 -16.31
N ASN A 607 -4.74 -25.61 -15.84
CA ASN A 607 -4.55 -24.43 -16.70
C ASN A 607 -3.11 -24.27 -17.22
N GLY A 608 -2.18 -25.16 -16.86
CA GLY A 608 -0.79 -25.12 -17.30
C GLY A 608 0.09 -24.07 -16.59
N ASP A 609 -0.41 -23.49 -15.50
CA ASP A 609 0.27 -22.43 -14.75
C ASP A 609 1.09 -22.98 -13.55
N TYR A 610 1.13 -24.30 -13.38
CA TYR A 610 1.89 -24.96 -12.33
C TYR A 610 3.24 -25.44 -12.86
N THR A 611 4.30 -25.11 -12.14
CA THR A 611 5.65 -25.65 -12.34
C THR A 611 6.05 -26.46 -11.12
N GLU A 612 6.75 -27.58 -11.31
CA GLU A 612 7.27 -28.37 -10.18
C GLU A 612 8.31 -27.54 -9.40
N ASN A 613 8.30 -27.70 -8.09
CA ASN A 613 9.30 -27.08 -7.23
C ASN A 613 10.62 -27.88 -7.36
N ASN A 614 11.57 -27.33 -8.09
CA ASN A 614 12.90 -27.93 -8.31
C ASN A 614 13.96 -27.37 -7.33
N LEU A 615 13.55 -26.80 -6.21
CA LEU A 615 14.44 -26.30 -5.15
C LEU A 615 14.77 -27.37 -4.14
#